data_599e7c6c4e0ea7a0d446b1be898617d7
#
_entry.id   599e7c6c4e0ea7a0d446b1be898617d7
#
_cell.length_a   1.000
_cell.length_b   1.000
_cell.length_c   1.000
_cell.angle_alpha   90.00
_cell.angle_beta   90.00
_cell.angle_gamma   90.00
#
_symmetry.space_group_name_H-M   'P 1'
#
loop_
_entity.id
_entity.type
_entity.pdbx_description
1 polymer ?
#
loop_
_entity_poly.entity_id
_entity_poly.type
_entity_poly.pdbx_seq_one_letter_code
_entity_poly.pdbx_strand_id
1 'polypeptide(L)'
;MGLLNEFAIQLYSVKDETAEDFIGTLEKLGKNGFGYTGVEFAGFGGVSAEEMKKALADNGLKAVGSHAMTDKLLENLDEEIAYHKAIEAEYIICPWADMETKADVLALAQKLTPIAEKITAAGLKFGYHNHAHEFVKDEGEYLLDILFDKLPAGTVMELDIFWSEYADVDSLAYMEKNKNRLEILHVKQIGENKKNVELNKGFIDFEEVIKKAQAMGVKHFILEQEEYEESSMASAENAIKYIRGL
;
A
#
# COMPACT_ATOMS: atom_id res chain seq x y z
N MET A 1 16.66 19.51 -3.29
CA MET A 1 16.11 18.50 -2.36
C MET A 1 14.85 18.01 -3.04
N GLY A 2 14.68 16.73 -3.26
CA GLY A 2 13.48 16.19 -3.95
C GLY A 2 12.23 16.43 -3.11
N LEU A 3 11.07 16.28 -3.73
CA LEU A 3 9.75 16.46 -3.10
C LEU A 3 9.51 15.49 -1.94
N LEU A 4 10.02 14.25 -2.05
CA LEU A 4 9.97 13.22 -1.02
C LEU A 4 11.37 12.87 -0.50
N ASN A 5 11.54 12.88 0.82
CA ASN A 5 12.72 12.36 1.49
C ASN A 5 12.62 10.83 1.75
N GLU A 6 11.40 10.33 1.91
CA GLU A 6 11.10 8.92 2.15
C GLU A 6 10.15 8.43 1.05
N PHE A 7 10.50 7.34 0.39
CA PHE A 7 9.68 6.67 -0.61
C PHE A 7 9.88 5.17 -0.49
N ALA A 8 8.78 4.45 -0.33
CA ALA A 8 8.77 3.00 -0.18
C ALA A 8 8.32 2.32 -1.47
N ILE A 9 8.43 1.00 -1.50
CA ILE A 9 7.94 0.14 -2.56
C ILE A 9 7.14 -1.01 -1.99
N GLN A 10 5.96 -1.27 -2.59
CA GLN A 10 5.22 -2.50 -2.38
C GLN A 10 5.94 -3.64 -3.10
N LEU A 11 6.35 -4.68 -2.36
CA LEU A 11 7.17 -5.77 -2.88
C LEU A 11 6.46 -6.66 -3.92
N TYR A 12 5.13 -6.54 -4.03
CA TYR A 12 4.41 -7.14 -5.15
C TYR A 12 4.87 -6.61 -6.51
N SER A 13 5.36 -5.35 -6.55
CA SER A 13 5.95 -4.75 -7.76
C SER A 13 7.21 -5.47 -8.26
N VAL A 14 7.87 -6.23 -7.42
CA VAL A 14 9.09 -7.00 -7.72
C VAL A 14 8.96 -8.46 -7.24
N LYS A 15 7.73 -8.99 -7.33
CA LYS A 15 7.39 -10.33 -6.83
C LYS A 15 8.14 -11.47 -7.51
N ASP A 16 8.54 -11.29 -8.76
CA ASP A 16 9.40 -12.20 -9.51
C ASP A 16 10.79 -12.30 -8.86
N GLU A 17 11.41 -11.19 -8.52
CA GLU A 17 12.72 -11.12 -7.88
C GLU A 17 12.68 -11.62 -6.43
N THR A 18 11.64 -11.21 -5.65
CA THR A 18 11.49 -11.69 -4.27
C THR A 18 11.22 -13.18 -4.17
N ALA A 19 10.61 -13.78 -5.20
CA ALA A 19 10.40 -15.22 -5.27
C ALA A 19 11.70 -16.00 -5.54
N GLU A 20 12.68 -15.39 -6.23
CA GLU A 20 13.98 -15.99 -6.51
C GLU A 20 14.98 -15.77 -5.36
N ASP A 21 15.11 -14.50 -4.91
CA ASP A 21 16.03 -14.10 -3.84
C ASP A 21 15.48 -12.92 -3.06
N PHE A 22 14.76 -13.22 -1.98
CA PHE A 22 14.08 -12.20 -1.18
C PHE A 22 15.06 -11.19 -0.56
N ILE A 23 16.13 -11.69 0.07
CA ILE A 23 17.10 -10.84 0.76
C ILE A 23 17.94 -10.04 -0.23
N GLY A 24 18.43 -10.68 -1.32
CA GLY A 24 19.15 -9.97 -2.37
C GLY A 24 18.29 -8.90 -3.07
N THR A 25 16.99 -9.10 -3.16
CA THR A 25 16.06 -8.05 -3.66
C THR A 25 16.02 -6.86 -2.72
N LEU A 26 15.94 -7.06 -1.40
CA LEU A 26 16.02 -5.96 -0.42
C LEU A 26 17.36 -5.20 -0.51
N GLU A 27 18.48 -5.91 -0.75
CA GLU A 27 19.79 -5.29 -0.94
C GLU A 27 19.80 -4.38 -2.17
N LYS A 28 19.24 -4.83 -3.30
CA LYS A 28 19.13 -4.04 -4.53
C LYS A 28 18.23 -2.81 -4.35
N LEU A 29 17.13 -2.93 -3.59
CA LEU A 29 16.19 -1.82 -3.35
C LEU A 29 16.72 -0.78 -2.37
N GLY A 30 17.49 -1.19 -1.36
CA GLY A 30 17.91 -0.37 -0.23
C GLY A 30 18.97 0.70 -0.54
N LYS A 31 19.56 1.23 0.52
CA LYS A 31 20.47 2.41 0.50
C LYS A 31 21.71 2.29 -0.39
N ASN A 32 22.21 1.07 -0.61
CA ASN A 32 23.39 0.82 -1.43
C ASN A 32 23.02 0.46 -2.87
N GLY A 33 21.73 0.25 -3.16
CA GLY A 33 21.17 -0.02 -4.47
C GLY A 33 20.39 1.18 -5.01
N PHE A 34 19.08 1.01 -5.23
CA PHE A 34 18.22 2.05 -5.79
C PHE A 34 17.93 3.19 -4.80
N GLY A 35 17.95 2.89 -3.49
CA GLY A 35 17.82 3.86 -2.42
C GLY A 35 16.36 4.11 -1.99
N TYR A 36 15.48 3.15 -2.13
CA TYR A 36 14.23 3.17 -1.39
C TYR A 36 14.50 3.26 0.10
N THR A 37 13.59 3.86 0.84
CA THR A 37 13.73 4.07 2.29
C THR A 37 12.82 3.15 3.09
N GLY A 38 11.92 2.45 2.43
CA GLY A 38 11.01 1.50 3.07
C GLY A 38 10.44 0.50 2.09
N VAL A 39 9.83 -0.54 2.64
CA VAL A 39 9.10 -1.57 1.90
C VAL A 39 7.77 -1.84 2.55
N GLU A 40 6.81 -2.19 1.73
CA GLU A 40 5.57 -2.82 2.12
C GLU A 40 5.57 -4.26 1.59
N PHE A 41 5.19 -5.20 2.44
CA PHE A 41 5.31 -6.61 2.12
C PHE A 41 4.05 -7.17 1.45
N ALA A 42 4.25 -8.06 0.47
CA ALA A 42 3.21 -8.95 -0.09
C ALA A 42 3.48 -10.40 0.35
N GLY A 43 3.63 -10.61 1.65
CA GLY A 43 4.16 -11.83 2.25
C GLY A 43 5.65 -11.74 2.55
N PHE A 44 6.17 -12.67 3.34
CA PHE A 44 7.52 -12.59 3.90
C PHE A 44 8.50 -13.59 3.31
N GLY A 45 8.12 -14.34 2.25
CA GLY A 45 8.99 -15.29 1.55
C GLY A 45 9.53 -16.45 2.39
N GLY A 46 8.91 -16.75 3.54
CA GLY A 46 9.42 -17.76 4.48
C GLY A 46 10.63 -17.31 5.29
N VAL A 47 11.07 -16.07 5.16
CA VAL A 47 12.18 -15.48 5.93
C VAL A 47 11.74 -15.29 7.38
N SER A 48 12.59 -15.63 8.34
CA SER A 48 12.30 -15.42 9.75
C SER A 48 12.26 -13.92 10.10
N ALA A 49 11.48 -13.54 11.11
CA ALA A 49 11.39 -12.13 11.51
C ALA A 49 12.76 -11.55 11.98
N GLU A 50 13.60 -12.37 12.60
CA GLU A 50 14.97 -11.97 13.00
C GLU A 50 15.84 -11.66 11.77
N GLU A 51 15.85 -12.54 10.80
CA GLU A 51 16.62 -12.37 9.57
C GLU A 51 16.08 -11.19 8.74
N MET A 52 14.74 -11.04 8.63
CA MET A 52 14.10 -9.93 7.96
C MET A 52 14.47 -8.59 8.62
N LYS A 53 14.37 -8.49 9.94
CA LYS A 53 14.76 -7.30 10.69
C LYS A 53 16.22 -6.91 10.43
N LYS A 54 17.11 -7.89 10.41
CA LYS A 54 18.52 -7.69 10.10
C LYS A 54 18.71 -7.18 8.67
N ALA A 55 18.07 -7.83 7.70
CA ALA A 55 18.17 -7.44 6.29
C ALA A 55 17.68 -6.00 6.05
N LEU A 56 16.55 -5.62 6.65
CA LEU A 56 16.03 -4.26 6.60
C LEU A 56 17.02 -3.24 7.18
N ALA A 57 17.56 -3.51 8.34
CA ALA A 57 18.53 -2.63 9.01
C ALA A 57 19.83 -2.47 8.20
N ASP A 58 20.38 -3.56 7.68
CA ASP A 58 21.60 -3.57 6.88
C ASP A 58 21.42 -2.72 5.61
N ASN A 59 20.22 -2.72 5.04
CA ASN A 59 19.90 -2.01 3.79
C ASN A 59 19.24 -0.64 4.01
N GLY A 60 19.07 -0.21 5.26
CA GLY A 60 18.47 1.09 5.58
C GLY A 60 17.01 1.21 5.15
N LEU A 61 16.29 0.08 5.13
CA LEU A 61 14.87 0.01 4.80
C LEU A 61 14.03 -0.03 6.07
N LYS A 62 12.91 0.67 6.08
CA LYS A 62 11.87 0.55 7.10
C LYS A 62 10.79 -0.43 6.62
N ALA A 63 10.28 -1.27 7.50
CA ALA A 63 9.05 -1.99 7.25
C ALA A 63 7.88 -1.02 7.45
N VAL A 64 7.20 -0.61 6.39
CA VAL A 64 6.00 0.21 6.50
C VAL A 64 4.85 -0.65 6.99
N GLY A 65 4.52 -1.69 6.28
CA GLY A 65 3.43 -2.59 6.59
C GLY A 65 3.46 -3.83 5.72
N SER A 66 2.36 -4.56 5.73
CA SER A 66 2.14 -5.65 4.77
C SER A 66 0.70 -5.76 4.33
N HIS A 67 0.52 -6.24 3.11
CA HIS A 67 -0.73 -6.76 2.62
C HIS A 67 -0.99 -8.16 3.17
N ALA A 68 -2.08 -8.33 3.90
CA ALA A 68 -2.51 -9.60 4.46
C ALA A 68 -3.99 -9.86 4.12
N MET A 69 -4.24 -10.90 3.32
CA MET A 69 -5.59 -11.28 2.89
C MET A 69 -6.49 -11.61 4.07
N THR A 70 -7.78 -11.35 3.95
CA THR A 70 -8.78 -11.57 5.02
C THR A 70 -8.73 -12.98 5.59
N ASP A 71 -8.60 -14.01 4.74
CA ASP A 71 -8.54 -15.40 5.19
C ASP A 71 -7.29 -15.66 6.04
N LYS A 72 -6.14 -15.12 5.64
CA LYS A 72 -4.91 -15.21 6.41
C LYS A 72 -5.05 -14.52 7.77
N LEU A 73 -5.69 -13.36 7.82
CA LEU A 73 -5.95 -12.64 9.06
C LEU A 73 -6.93 -13.38 9.97
N LEU A 74 -7.91 -14.11 9.41
CA LEU A 74 -8.83 -14.93 10.19
C LEU A 74 -8.16 -16.17 10.79
N GLU A 75 -7.20 -16.77 10.08
CA GLU A 75 -6.55 -18.01 10.49
C GLU A 75 -5.33 -17.78 11.39
N ASN A 76 -4.51 -16.76 11.10
CA ASN A 76 -3.16 -16.62 11.68
C ASN A 76 -2.88 -15.22 12.26
N LEU A 77 -3.89 -14.50 12.76
CA LEU A 77 -3.74 -13.10 13.19
C LEU A 77 -2.67 -12.88 14.26
N ASP A 78 -2.52 -13.81 15.21
CA ASP A 78 -1.52 -13.68 16.27
C ASP A 78 -0.10 -13.79 15.73
N GLU A 79 0.12 -14.65 14.74
CA GLU A 79 1.42 -14.81 14.07
C GLU A 79 1.75 -13.56 13.22
N GLU A 80 0.77 -13.03 12.50
CA GLU A 80 0.93 -11.79 11.72
C GLU A 80 1.30 -10.62 12.65
N ILE A 81 0.57 -10.44 13.74
CA ILE A 81 0.87 -9.39 14.72
C ILE A 81 2.28 -9.57 15.32
N ALA A 82 2.65 -10.79 15.68
CA ALA A 82 3.96 -11.07 16.26
C ALA A 82 5.09 -10.77 15.27
N TYR A 83 4.92 -11.18 14.01
CA TYR A 83 5.90 -10.92 12.97
C TYR A 83 6.10 -9.42 12.73
N HIS A 84 5.00 -8.67 12.54
CA HIS A 84 5.03 -7.22 12.33
C HIS A 84 5.74 -6.49 13.47
N LYS A 85 5.43 -6.85 14.72
CA LYS A 85 6.11 -6.27 15.89
C LYS A 85 7.60 -6.56 15.91
N ALA A 86 8.00 -7.77 15.51
CA ALA A 86 9.41 -8.17 15.50
C ALA A 86 10.22 -7.39 14.46
N ILE A 87 9.65 -7.09 13.29
CA ILE A 87 10.30 -6.29 12.24
C ILE A 87 10.02 -4.78 12.36
N GLU A 88 9.31 -4.35 13.41
CA GLU A 88 8.94 -2.95 13.66
C GLU A 88 8.07 -2.32 12.56
N ALA A 89 7.25 -3.12 11.88
CA ALA A 89 6.25 -2.62 10.94
C ALA A 89 5.09 -1.95 11.68
N GLU A 90 4.49 -0.92 11.06
CA GLU A 90 3.42 -0.14 11.67
C GLU A 90 2.02 -0.62 11.25
N TYR A 91 1.87 -1.10 10.00
CA TYR A 91 0.56 -1.37 9.41
C TYR A 91 0.38 -2.83 9.02
N ILE A 92 -0.85 -3.33 9.23
CA ILE A 92 -1.37 -4.55 8.60
C ILE A 92 -2.55 -4.13 7.75
N ILE A 93 -2.44 -4.30 6.43
CA ILE A 93 -3.41 -3.82 5.45
C ILE A 93 -4.14 -5.00 4.83
N CYS A 94 -5.48 -4.95 4.83
CA CYS A 94 -6.29 -5.86 4.02
C CYS A 94 -6.27 -5.34 2.56
N PRO A 95 -5.64 -6.07 1.62
CA PRO A 95 -5.45 -5.54 0.26
C PRO A 95 -6.63 -5.78 -0.66
N TRP A 96 -7.52 -6.69 -0.32
CA TRP A 96 -8.59 -7.13 -1.21
C TRP A 96 -9.70 -7.83 -0.44
N ALA A 97 -10.93 -7.58 -0.85
CA ALA A 97 -12.08 -8.40 -0.48
C ALA A 97 -13.15 -8.32 -1.58
N ASP A 98 -13.82 -9.43 -1.85
CA ASP A 98 -14.95 -9.44 -2.76
C ASP A 98 -16.11 -8.66 -2.14
N MET A 99 -16.65 -7.70 -2.91
CA MET A 99 -17.84 -6.93 -2.56
C MET A 99 -18.50 -6.39 -3.82
N GLU A 100 -19.79 -6.64 -3.98
CA GLU A 100 -20.59 -6.12 -5.10
C GLU A 100 -21.76 -5.27 -4.61
N THR A 101 -22.16 -5.49 -3.36
CA THR A 101 -23.33 -4.85 -2.74
C THR A 101 -23.01 -4.35 -1.33
N LYS A 102 -23.86 -3.43 -0.85
CA LYS A 102 -23.82 -2.97 0.54
C LYS A 102 -23.94 -4.12 1.56
N ALA A 103 -24.70 -5.18 1.22
CA ALA A 103 -24.82 -6.35 2.08
C ALA A 103 -23.47 -7.08 2.23
N ASP A 104 -22.70 -7.22 1.14
CA ASP A 104 -21.36 -7.80 1.16
C ASP A 104 -20.40 -6.97 2.02
N VAL A 105 -20.45 -5.64 1.86
CA VAL A 105 -19.66 -4.71 2.68
C VAL A 105 -19.97 -4.85 4.16
N LEU A 106 -21.25 -4.94 4.54
CA LEU A 106 -21.64 -5.11 5.94
C LEU A 106 -21.14 -6.46 6.51
N ALA A 107 -21.20 -7.53 5.72
CA ALA A 107 -20.68 -8.83 6.11
C ALA A 107 -19.15 -8.82 6.26
N LEU A 108 -18.44 -8.11 5.36
CA LEU A 108 -17.00 -7.93 5.44
C LEU A 108 -16.62 -7.12 6.68
N ALA A 109 -17.28 -5.99 6.93
CA ALA A 109 -17.02 -5.14 8.09
C ALA A 109 -17.20 -5.90 9.41
N GLN A 110 -18.20 -6.80 9.51
CA GLN A 110 -18.37 -7.68 10.66
C GLN A 110 -17.19 -8.63 10.89
N LYS A 111 -16.54 -9.10 9.82
CA LYS A 111 -15.33 -9.96 9.90
C LYS A 111 -14.10 -9.15 10.26
N LEU A 112 -13.92 -7.97 9.65
CA LEU A 112 -12.72 -7.15 9.81
C LEU A 112 -12.69 -6.37 11.12
N THR A 113 -13.83 -6.01 11.70
CA THR A 113 -13.89 -5.24 12.96
C THR A 113 -13.11 -5.90 14.11
N PRO A 114 -13.34 -7.18 14.48
CA PRO A 114 -12.57 -7.81 15.56
C PRO A 114 -11.08 -7.95 15.24
N ILE A 115 -10.73 -8.09 13.96
CA ILE A 115 -9.34 -8.12 13.49
C ILE A 115 -8.69 -6.76 13.73
N ALA A 116 -9.33 -5.68 13.28
CA ALA A 116 -8.87 -4.30 13.44
C ALA A 116 -8.67 -3.94 14.93
N GLU A 117 -9.63 -4.29 15.77
CA GLU A 117 -9.55 -4.08 17.23
C GLU A 117 -8.36 -4.82 17.86
N LYS A 118 -8.13 -6.06 17.48
CA LYS A 118 -7.02 -6.87 18.00
C LYS A 118 -5.66 -6.34 17.55
N ILE A 119 -5.54 -5.94 16.27
CA ILE A 119 -4.33 -5.30 15.72
C ILE A 119 -4.03 -4.00 16.47
N THR A 120 -5.05 -3.16 16.67
CA THR A 120 -4.93 -1.89 17.39
C THR A 120 -4.55 -2.11 18.87
N ALA A 121 -5.15 -3.08 19.53
CA ALA A 121 -4.80 -3.45 20.92
C ALA A 121 -3.35 -3.94 21.05
N ALA A 122 -2.76 -4.49 19.98
CA ALA A 122 -1.35 -4.89 19.94
C ALA A 122 -0.39 -3.71 19.68
N GLY A 123 -0.90 -2.50 19.43
CA GLY A 123 -0.12 -1.29 19.16
C GLY A 123 0.25 -1.10 17.68
N LEU A 124 -0.38 -1.84 16.79
CA LEU A 124 -0.26 -1.70 15.34
C LEU A 124 -1.49 -0.99 14.77
N LYS A 125 -1.47 -0.66 13.48
CA LYS A 125 -2.62 -0.09 12.77
C LYS A 125 -3.17 -1.07 11.75
N PHE A 126 -4.48 -1.18 11.73
CA PHE A 126 -5.19 -1.89 10.66
C PHE A 126 -5.61 -0.91 9.57
N GLY A 127 -5.48 -1.32 8.31
CA GLY A 127 -5.93 -0.55 7.17
C GLY A 127 -6.59 -1.39 6.08
N TYR A 128 -7.14 -0.68 5.11
CA TYR A 128 -7.72 -1.27 3.90
C TYR A 128 -7.17 -0.54 2.67
N HIS A 129 -6.77 -1.31 1.65
CA HIS A 129 -6.30 -0.86 0.36
C HIS A 129 -7.38 -1.09 -0.69
N ASN A 130 -7.62 -0.10 -1.54
CA ASN A 130 -8.67 -0.16 -2.55
C ASN A 130 -8.17 -0.60 -3.93
N HIS A 131 -9.10 -1.20 -4.66
CA HIS A 131 -9.08 -1.34 -6.10
C HIS A 131 -10.21 -0.53 -6.74
N ALA A 132 -10.57 -0.82 -7.99
CA ALA A 132 -11.64 -0.11 -8.69
C ALA A 132 -13.05 -0.56 -8.28
N HIS A 133 -13.22 -1.83 -7.89
CA HIS A 133 -14.54 -2.38 -7.60
C HIS A 133 -15.21 -1.79 -6.35
N GLU A 134 -14.43 -1.30 -5.40
CA GLU A 134 -14.96 -0.64 -4.21
C GLU A 134 -15.54 0.76 -4.51
N PHE A 135 -15.23 1.32 -5.69
CA PHE A 135 -15.85 2.56 -6.19
C PHE A 135 -17.17 2.33 -6.94
N VAL A 136 -17.67 1.10 -6.98
CA VAL A 136 -19.06 0.86 -7.37
C VAL A 136 -19.98 1.51 -6.32
N LYS A 137 -21.09 2.10 -6.82
CA LYS A 137 -22.09 2.72 -5.94
C LYS A 137 -23.26 1.79 -5.70
N ASP A 138 -23.63 1.63 -4.44
CA ASP A 138 -24.90 1.07 -4.02
C ASP A 138 -25.71 2.15 -3.27
N GLU A 139 -26.97 2.34 -3.65
CA GLU A 139 -27.83 3.42 -3.15
C GLU A 139 -27.20 4.83 -3.23
N GLY A 140 -26.27 5.06 -4.17
CA GLY A 140 -25.62 6.35 -4.41
C GLY A 140 -24.33 6.59 -3.62
N GLU A 141 -23.92 5.66 -2.74
CA GLU A 141 -22.68 5.70 -1.97
C GLU A 141 -21.65 4.70 -2.53
N TYR A 142 -20.37 5.03 -2.52
CA TYR A 142 -19.32 4.07 -2.85
C TYR A 142 -19.24 2.96 -1.81
N LEU A 143 -19.04 1.72 -2.26
CA LEU A 143 -18.84 0.58 -1.36
C LEU A 143 -17.67 0.81 -0.39
N LEU A 144 -16.61 1.47 -0.87
CA LEU A 144 -15.45 1.85 -0.05
C LEU A 144 -15.84 2.81 1.09
N ASP A 145 -16.67 3.80 0.81
CA ASP A 145 -17.17 4.74 1.84
C ASP A 145 -17.98 3.99 2.89
N ILE A 146 -18.90 3.11 2.45
CA ILE A 146 -19.73 2.30 3.35
C ILE A 146 -18.85 1.40 4.22
N LEU A 147 -17.80 0.80 3.66
CA LEU A 147 -16.85 -0.03 4.41
C LEU A 147 -16.18 0.76 5.52
N PHE A 148 -15.58 1.91 5.19
CA PHE A 148 -14.90 2.74 6.17
C PHE A 148 -15.82 3.33 7.24
N ASP A 149 -17.10 3.54 6.93
CA ASP A 149 -18.10 3.99 7.92
C ASP A 149 -18.49 2.90 8.91
N LYS A 150 -18.27 1.62 8.58
CA LYS A 150 -18.58 0.46 9.42
C LYS A 150 -17.38 -0.08 10.18
N LEU A 151 -16.17 0.20 9.70
CA LEU A 151 -14.93 -0.20 10.39
C LEU A 151 -14.63 0.73 11.59
N PRO A 152 -13.83 0.29 12.57
CA PRO A 152 -13.39 1.13 13.68
C PRO A 152 -12.78 2.45 13.21
N ALA A 153 -13.03 3.53 13.93
CA ALA A 153 -12.62 4.90 13.54
C ALA A 153 -11.10 5.07 13.32
N GLY A 154 -10.29 4.19 13.91
CA GLY A 154 -8.82 4.17 13.73
C GLY A 154 -8.35 3.36 12.51
N THR A 155 -9.26 2.81 11.71
CA THR A 155 -8.88 2.10 10.48
C THR A 155 -8.29 3.06 9.46
N VAL A 156 -7.09 2.73 8.98
CA VAL A 156 -6.33 3.54 8.03
C VAL A 156 -6.80 3.28 6.60
N MET A 157 -6.89 4.34 5.83
CA MET A 157 -7.04 4.24 4.38
C MET A 157 -5.65 4.22 3.75
N GLU A 158 -5.38 3.16 3.00
CA GLU A 158 -4.32 3.11 2.02
C GLU A 158 -4.95 3.29 0.65
N LEU A 159 -4.83 4.50 0.11
CA LEU A 159 -5.45 4.84 -1.17
C LEU A 159 -4.50 4.54 -2.32
N ASP A 160 -4.92 3.66 -3.23
CA ASP A 160 -4.29 3.53 -4.54
C ASP A 160 -4.99 4.46 -5.54
N ILE A 161 -4.25 5.48 -5.97
CA ILE A 161 -4.78 6.51 -6.87
C ILE A 161 -4.96 6.02 -8.30
N PHE A 162 -4.21 5.01 -8.74
CA PHE A 162 -4.45 4.38 -10.04
C PHE A 162 -5.87 3.81 -10.10
N TRP A 163 -6.29 3.10 -9.05
CA TRP A 163 -7.59 2.46 -9.04
C TRP A 163 -8.74 3.45 -8.87
N SER A 164 -8.55 4.58 -8.15
CA SER A 164 -9.55 5.64 -8.13
C SER A 164 -9.70 6.31 -9.51
N GLU A 165 -8.59 6.64 -10.18
CA GLU A 165 -8.62 7.17 -11.56
C GLU A 165 -9.18 6.14 -12.55
N TYR A 166 -8.85 4.85 -12.38
CA TYR A 166 -9.43 3.76 -13.17
C TYR A 166 -10.96 3.70 -13.06
N ALA A 167 -11.50 3.98 -11.88
CA ALA A 167 -12.93 4.04 -11.61
C ALA A 167 -13.58 5.40 -11.97
N ASP A 168 -12.85 6.30 -12.65
CA ASP A 168 -13.29 7.66 -13.00
C ASP A 168 -13.66 8.51 -11.76
N VAL A 169 -12.97 8.29 -10.63
CA VAL A 169 -13.11 9.05 -9.39
C VAL A 169 -11.98 10.07 -9.30
N ASP A 170 -12.30 11.33 -9.03
CA ASP A 170 -11.33 12.39 -8.76
C ASP A 170 -10.54 12.06 -7.48
N SER A 171 -9.31 11.58 -7.65
CA SER A 171 -8.44 11.14 -6.57
C SER A 171 -8.15 12.27 -5.57
N LEU A 172 -7.94 13.50 -6.03
CA LEU A 172 -7.63 14.63 -5.17
C LEU A 172 -8.83 15.02 -4.30
N ALA A 173 -10.03 15.03 -4.87
CA ALA A 173 -11.25 15.27 -4.11
C ALA A 173 -11.52 14.12 -3.12
N TYR A 174 -11.25 12.88 -3.51
CA TYR A 174 -11.43 11.72 -2.64
C TYR A 174 -10.42 11.70 -1.48
N MET A 175 -9.17 12.07 -1.73
CA MET A 175 -8.15 12.27 -0.68
C MET A 175 -8.59 13.32 0.34
N GLU A 176 -9.04 14.51 -0.12
CA GLU A 176 -9.50 15.58 0.78
C GLU A 176 -10.69 15.14 1.63
N LYS A 177 -11.65 14.42 1.05
CA LYS A 177 -12.79 13.84 1.77
C LYS A 177 -12.34 12.91 2.91
N ASN A 178 -11.29 12.12 2.68
CA ASN A 178 -10.84 11.06 3.57
C ASN A 178 -9.55 11.39 4.35
N LYS A 179 -9.07 12.64 4.33
CA LYS A 179 -7.79 13.06 4.91
C LYS A 179 -7.57 12.67 6.39
N ASN A 180 -8.65 12.50 7.15
CA ASN A 180 -8.55 12.13 8.57
C ASN A 180 -8.17 10.66 8.82
N ARG A 181 -8.24 9.82 7.78
CA ARG A 181 -7.89 8.39 7.82
C ARG A 181 -6.88 7.97 6.75
N LEU A 182 -6.58 8.87 5.81
CA LEU A 182 -5.61 8.64 4.74
C LEU A 182 -4.20 8.80 5.29
N GLU A 183 -3.51 7.69 5.54
CA GLU A 183 -2.13 7.72 6.03
C GLU A 183 -1.12 7.22 4.99
N ILE A 184 -1.58 6.39 4.04
CA ILE A 184 -0.73 5.76 3.03
C ILE A 184 -1.30 6.03 1.64
N LEU A 185 -0.42 6.36 0.70
CA LEU A 185 -0.76 6.57 -0.71
C LEU A 185 0.06 5.63 -1.59
N HIS A 186 -0.62 4.78 -2.36
CA HIS A 186 0.03 4.05 -3.43
C HIS A 186 0.20 4.94 -4.66
N VAL A 187 1.45 5.10 -5.05
CA VAL A 187 1.92 5.89 -6.19
C VAL A 187 2.03 4.95 -7.38
N LYS A 188 0.95 4.88 -8.17
CA LYS A 188 0.79 3.99 -9.30
C LYS A 188 0.19 4.78 -10.46
N GLN A 189 0.76 4.66 -11.65
CA GLN A 189 0.46 5.53 -12.77
C GLN A 189 -0.54 4.90 -13.73
N ILE A 190 -1.47 5.73 -14.23
CA ILE A 190 -2.44 5.37 -15.26
C ILE A 190 -2.11 6.04 -16.59
N GLY A 191 -2.12 5.26 -17.66
CA GLY A 191 -1.91 5.72 -19.02
C GLY A 191 -3.12 5.51 -19.92
N GLU A 192 -2.88 5.55 -21.23
CA GLU A 192 -3.92 5.29 -22.24
C GLU A 192 -4.59 3.93 -22.02
N ASN A 193 -5.90 3.89 -22.30
CA ASN A 193 -6.74 2.70 -22.12
C ASN A 193 -6.73 2.15 -20.68
N LYS A 194 -6.54 3.04 -19.69
CA LYS A 194 -6.51 2.70 -18.27
C LYS A 194 -5.43 1.66 -17.89
N LYS A 195 -4.32 1.61 -18.64
CA LYS A 195 -3.21 0.71 -18.33
C LYS A 195 -2.34 1.26 -17.21
N ASN A 196 -1.82 0.38 -16.39
CA ASN A 196 -0.71 0.71 -15.51
C ASN A 196 0.56 0.92 -16.36
N VAL A 197 1.20 2.07 -16.20
CA VAL A 197 2.39 2.47 -16.98
C VAL A 197 3.48 3.00 -16.05
N GLU A 198 4.69 3.17 -16.56
CA GLU A 198 5.79 3.78 -15.82
C GLU A 198 5.40 5.17 -15.26
N LEU A 199 5.87 5.53 -14.06
CA LEU A 199 5.44 6.75 -13.35
C LEU A 199 5.56 8.04 -14.18
N ASN A 200 6.53 8.10 -15.07
CA ASN A 200 6.81 9.26 -15.93
C ASN A 200 6.04 9.25 -17.27
N LYS A 201 5.14 8.27 -17.51
CA LYS A 201 4.50 8.07 -18.82
C LYS A 201 2.97 8.16 -18.82
N GLY A 202 2.37 8.53 -17.71
CA GLY A 202 0.91 8.58 -17.61
C GLY A 202 0.34 9.97 -17.39
N PHE A 203 -0.89 10.01 -16.87
CA PHE A 203 -1.70 11.23 -16.79
C PHE A 203 -1.75 11.84 -15.39
N ILE A 204 -1.40 11.07 -14.34
CA ILE A 204 -1.39 11.58 -12.96
C ILE A 204 -0.18 12.49 -12.78
N ASP A 205 -0.42 13.73 -12.36
CA ASP A 205 0.61 14.68 -11.95
C ASP A 205 1.04 14.39 -10.50
N PHE A 206 2.09 13.57 -10.34
CA PHE A 206 2.57 13.21 -9.02
C PHE A 206 3.19 14.37 -8.24
N GLU A 207 3.66 15.42 -8.91
CA GLU A 207 4.14 16.60 -8.19
C GLU A 207 2.98 17.29 -7.46
N GLU A 208 1.83 17.46 -8.12
CA GLU A 208 0.62 18.01 -7.50
C GLU A 208 0.06 17.07 -6.44
N VAL A 209 -0.10 15.79 -6.74
CA VAL A 209 -0.65 14.78 -5.84
C VAL A 209 0.15 14.70 -4.55
N ILE A 210 1.48 14.56 -4.64
CA ILE A 210 2.35 14.42 -3.46
C ILE A 210 2.31 15.68 -2.59
N LYS A 211 2.37 16.88 -3.20
CA LYS A 211 2.25 18.14 -2.44
C LYS A 211 0.94 18.23 -1.66
N LYS A 212 -0.18 17.88 -2.30
CA LYS A 212 -1.48 17.88 -1.64
C LYS A 212 -1.58 16.81 -0.56
N ALA A 213 -1.11 15.59 -0.83
CA ALA A 213 -1.08 14.51 0.14
C ALA A 213 -0.26 14.86 1.38
N GLN A 214 0.93 15.46 1.21
CA GLN A 214 1.74 15.95 2.32
C GLN A 214 1.02 17.03 3.14
N ALA A 215 0.34 17.97 2.49
CA ALA A 215 -0.45 19.00 3.16
C ALA A 215 -1.65 18.41 3.95
N MET A 216 -2.19 17.27 3.53
CA MET A 216 -3.24 16.51 4.21
C MET A 216 -2.71 15.63 5.35
N GLY A 217 -1.38 15.44 5.47
CA GLY A 217 -0.75 14.64 6.52
C GLY A 217 -0.54 13.17 6.17
N VAL A 218 -0.56 12.82 4.89
CA VAL A 218 -0.17 11.46 4.41
C VAL A 218 1.25 11.18 4.85
N LYS A 219 1.48 10.01 5.44
CA LYS A 219 2.73 9.63 6.09
C LYS A 219 3.65 8.84 5.17
N HIS A 220 3.07 7.95 4.34
CA HIS A 220 3.82 7.04 3.50
C HIS A 220 3.37 7.14 2.05
N PHE A 221 4.37 7.19 1.16
CA PHE A 221 4.23 7.14 -0.28
C PHE A 221 4.90 5.86 -0.75
N ILE A 222 4.16 4.99 -1.38
CA ILE A 222 4.60 3.64 -1.73
C ILE A 222 4.41 3.42 -3.23
N LEU A 223 5.49 3.11 -3.94
CA LEU A 223 5.37 2.65 -5.33
C LEU A 223 4.62 1.33 -5.39
N GLU A 224 3.63 1.24 -6.25
CA GLU A 224 3.14 -0.03 -6.75
C GLU A 224 3.13 -0.04 -8.28
N GLN A 225 3.78 -1.03 -8.88
CA GLN A 225 3.90 -1.21 -10.32
C GLN A 225 3.67 -2.67 -10.67
N GLU A 226 2.68 -2.96 -11.50
CA GLU A 226 2.30 -4.32 -11.86
C GLU A 226 2.58 -4.67 -13.31
N GLU A 227 2.61 -3.68 -14.20
CA GLU A 227 2.98 -3.83 -15.61
C GLU A 227 4.25 -3.03 -15.89
N TYR A 228 5.24 -3.62 -16.54
CA TYR A 228 6.54 -3.00 -16.82
C TYR A 228 6.95 -3.17 -18.28
N GLU A 229 7.74 -2.23 -18.79
CA GLU A 229 8.20 -2.26 -20.18
C GLU A 229 9.37 -3.23 -20.37
N GLU A 230 10.30 -3.32 -19.41
CA GLU A 230 11.49 -4.15 -19.48
C GLU A 230 11.44 -5.25 -18.40
N SER A 231 11.57 -4.86 -17.14
CA SER A 231 11.53 -5.76 -15.99
C SER A 231 11.01 -5.02 -14.75
N SER A 232 10.57 -5.77 -13.75
CA SER A 232 10.12 -5.24 -12.45
C SER A 232 11.19 -4.36 -11.80
N MET A 233 12.45 -4.81 -11.80
CA MET A 233 13.56 -4.04 -11.23
C MET A 233 13.92 -2.79 -12.03
N ALA A 234 13.85 -2.83 -13.36
CA ALA A 234 14.07 -1.65 -14.19
C ALA A 234 12.98 -0.58 -13.90
N SER A 235 11.72 -1.00 -13.81
CA SER A 235 10.62 -0.12 -13.42
C SER A 235 10.82 0.47 -12.02
N ALA A 236 11.21 -0.34 -11.05
CA ALA A 236 11.48 0.13 -9.69
C ALA A 236 12.63 1.17 -9.67
N GLU A 237 13.70 0.93 -10.42
CA GLU A 237 14.81 1.89 -10.54
C GLU A 237 14.37 3.20 -11.22
N ASN A 238 13.60 3.11 -12.30
CA ASN A 238 13.07 4.27 -13.02
C ASN A 238 12.12 5.08 -12.15
N ALA A 239 11.25 4.43 -11.39
CA ALA A 239 10.29 5.09 -10.50
C ALA A 239 10.98 5.91 -9.41
N ILE A 240 11.98 5.36 -8.71
CA ILE A 240 12.69 6.12 -7.67
C ILE A 240 13.50 7.28 -8.26
N LYS A 241 14.08 7.13 -9.46
CA LYS A 241 14.78 8.23 -10.17
C LYS A 241 13.80 9.35 -10.52
N TYR A 242 12.62 9.00 -11.03
CA TYR A 242 11.58 9.99 -11.36
C TYR A 242 11.12 10.76 -10.12
N ILE A 243 10.75 10.08 -9.04
CA ILE A 243 10.30 10.71 -7.79
C ILE A 243 11.36 11.64 -7.18
N ARG A 244 12.62 11.26 -7.26
CA ARG A 244 13.73 12.11 -6.77
C ARG A 244 13.98 13.34 -7.65
N GLY A 245 13.52 13.32 -8.89
CA GLY A 245 13.60 14.44 -9.83
C GLY A 245 12.50 15.48 -9.65
N LEU A 246 11.43 15.14 -8.92
CA LEU A 246 10.37 16.09 -8.54
C LEU A 246 10.84 16.97 -7.35
#